data_5874223ab5869935ba3ea0426d28620e
#
_entry.id   5874223ab5869935ba3ea0426d28620e
#
_cell.length_a   1.000
_cell.length_b   1.000
_cell.length_c   1.000
_cell.angle_alpha   90.00
_cell.angle_beta   90.00
_cell.angle_gamma   90.00
#
_symmetry.space_group_name_H-M   'P 1'
#
loop_
_entity.id
_entity.type
_entity.pdbx_description
1 polymer ?
#
loop_
_entity_poly.entity_id
_entity_poly.type
_entity_poly.pdbx_seq_one_letter_code
_entity_poly.pdbx_strand_id
1 'polypeptide(L)'
;MQADQLGERTEIVRRFNRFYTRQIGVLHEHLLDSAFSLTEVRILYELAHREQLTSADLCRELGLNAGYLSRVIAGFEKQGLIAKTRSPTDARAARLQLTGQGQRTLAPLVDASRREVAAMLERLPPTAQQELVAAMEQIQGLLGEPSPSYLLRNPQPGDMGWIIHRQAVLYAQENGWNNEYEALVADILAKFVREFDPARERCWIAEKDGKVIGSVFIVRQDDTTAKLRLLYVDPCARGLGIGSRLVDECLRFSRQVGYTKMVLWTNSILTDARRIYDKAGFQLVEEEAHHSFGKDLIGQVLARDL
;
A
#
# COMPACT_ATOMS: atom_id res chain seq x y z
N MET A 1 27.25 24.11 10.56
CA MET A 1 27.06 22.68 10.86
C MET A 1 25.91 22.03 10.04
N GLN A 2 24.62 22.45 10.14
CA GLN A 2 23.54 21.86 9.31
C GLN A 2 23.67 22.15 7.80
N ALA A 3 24.09 23.34 7.38
CA ALA A 3 24.28 23.69 5.97
C ALA A 3 25.41 22.88 5.31
N ASP A 4 26.47 22.58 6.07
CA ASP A 4 27.63 21.81 5.60
C ASP A 4 27.25 20.32 5.38
N GLN A 5 26.45 19.76 6.27
CA GLN A 5 25.91 18.38 6.14
C GLN A 5 24.94 18.23 4.94
N LEU A 6 24.14 19.26 4.64
CA LEU A 6 23.26 19.23 3.48
C LEU A 6 24.09 19.30 2.17
N GLY A 7 25.15 20.09 2.15
CA GLY A 7 26.07 20.16 1.01
C GLY A 7 26.72 18.81 0.70
N GLU A 8 27.25 18.13 1.70
CA GLU A 8 27.84 16.80 1.54
C GLU A 8 26.81 15.76 1.02
N ARG A 9 25.62 15.72 1.62
CA ARG A 9 24.54 14.84 1.17
C ARG A 9 24.12 15.12 -0.27
N THR A 10 24.06 16.38 -0.65
CA THR A 10 23.75 16.79 -2.04
C THR A 10 24.77 16.22 -3.03
N GLU A 11 26.07 16.29 -2.73
CA GLU A 11 27.10 15.75 -3.63
C GLU A 11 27.05 14.21 -3.70
N ILE A 12 26.71 13.52 -2.62
CA ILE A 12 26.51 12.07 -2.65
C ILE A 12 25.35 11.71 -3.60
N VAL A 13 24.19 12.38 -3.47
CA VAL A 13 23.02 12.15 -4.34
C VAL A 13 23.36 12.48 -5.81
N ARG A 14 24.05 13.60 -6.09
CA ARG A 14 24.49 13.96 -7.45
C ARG A 14 25.44 12.92 -8.06
N ARG A 15 26.34 12.38 -7.25
CA ARG A 15 27.27 11.32 -7.69
C ARG A 15 26.50 10.03 -8.01
N PHE A 16 25.57 9.63 -7.14
CA PHE A 16 24.71 8.49 -7.38
C PHE A 16 23.88 8.66 -8.65
N ASN A 17 23.25 9.81 -8.86
CA ASN A 17 22.45 10.07 -10.07
C ASN A 17 23.28 9.93 -11.34
N ARG A 18 24.50 10.48 -11.38
CA ARG A 18 25.42 10.32 -12.54
C ARG A 18 25.83 8.87 -12.78
N PHE A 19 26.06 8.11 -11.71
CA PHE A 19 26.35 6.68 -11.82
C PHE A 19 25.15 5.91 -12.35
N TYR A 20 23.99 6.10 -11.73
CA TYR A 20 22.79 5.33 -12.03
C TYR A 20 22.22 5.61 -13.43
N THR A 21 22.17 6.86 -13.88
CA THR A 21 21.74 7.22 -15.25
C THR A 21 22.62 6.58 -16.33
N ARG A 22 23.91 6.46 -16.08
CA ARG A 22 24.81 5.72 -16.96
C ARG A 22 24.53 4.21 -16.93
N GLN A 23 24.30 3.66 -15.74
CA GLN A 23 24.06 2.24 -15.55
C GLN A 23 22.79 1.74 -16.26
N ILE A 24 21.73 2.55 -16.26
CA ILE A 24 20.44 2.22 -16.89
C ILE A 24 20.31 2.73 -18.34
N GLY A 25 21.40 3.21 -18.93
CA GLY A 25 21.42 3.61 -20.34
C GLY A 25 20.56 4.81 -20.71
N VAL A 26 20.10 5.65 -19.75
CA VAL A 26 19.23 6.82 -20.02
C VAL A 26 19.84 7.82 -21.00
N LEU A 27 21.18 7.85 -21.12
CA LEU A 27 21.89 8.76 -22.00
C LEU A 27 22.01 8.24 -23.44
N HIS A 28 21.51 7.07 -23.75
CA HIS A 28 21.42 6.56 -25.11
C HIS A 28 20.28 7.25 -25.83
N GLU A 29 20.53 7.69 -27.09
CA GLU A 29 19.57 8.43 -27.89
C GLU A 29 18.30 7.63 -28.18
N HIS A 30 18.44 6.29 -28.26
CA HIS A 30 17.37 5.34 -28.46
C HIS A 30 17.41 4.25 -27.40
N LEU A 31 16.24 3.90 -26.86
CA LEU A 31 16.11 2.84 -25.86
C LEU A 31 16.23 1.46 -26.56
N LEU A 32 17.18 0.63 -26.09
CA LEU A 32 17.30 -0.78 -26.54
C LEU A 32 17.47 -0.92 -28.07
N ASP A 33 18.24 -0.04 -28.70
CA ASP A 33 18.43 0.01 -30.17
C ASP A 33 17.12 0.14 -30.97
N SER A 34 16.07 0.67 -30.35
CA SER A 34 14.76 0.88 -30.96
C SER A 34 14.67 2.25 -31.66
N ALA A 35 13.62 2.46 -32.46
CA ALA A 35 13.31 3.75 -33.06
C ALA A 35 12.68 4.74 -32.04
N PHE A 36 12.51 4.36 -30.79
CA PHE A 36 11.83 5.16 -29.76
C PHE A 36 12.81 5.62 -28.68
N SER A 37 12.65 6.86 -28.23
CA SER A 37 13.32 7.37 -27.05
C SER A 37 12.76 6.73 -25.78
N LEU A 38 13.51 6.80 -24.67
CA LEU A 38 13.05 6.33 -23.36
C LEU A 38 11.69 6.94 -22.96
N THR A 39 11.51 8.25 -23.21
CA THR A 39 10.25 8.95 -22.90
C THR A 39 9.08 8.42 -23.73
N GLU A 40 9.29 8.14 -25.01
CA GLU A 40 8.26 7.58 -25.90
C GLU A 40 7.85 6.18 -25.46
N VAL A 41 8.81 5.31 -25.13
CA VAL A 41 8.53 3.97 -24.59
C VAL A 41 7.79 4.07 -23.25
N ARG A 42 8.18 5.01 -22.38
CA ARG A 42 7.49 5.21 -21.11
C ARG A 42 6.03 5.65 -21.28
N ILE A 43 5.74 6.54 -22.23
CA ILE A 43 4.36 6.93 -22.55
C ILE A 43 3.55 5.72 -23.04
N LEU A 44 4.09 4.92 -23.97
CA LEU A 44 3.41 3.70 -24.45
C LEU A 44 3.17 2.70 -23.31
N TYR A 45 4.14 2.56 -22.39
CA TYR A 45 4.04 1.68 -21.24
C TYR A 45 2.90 2.09 -20.30
N GLU A 46 2.79 3.38 -19.95
CA GLU A 46 1.71 3.89 -19.11
C GLU A 46 0.33 3.64 -19.76
N LEU A 47 0.23 3.88 -21.08
CA LEU A 47 -1.01 3.62 -21.84
C LEU A 47 -1.37 2.13 -21.94
N ALA A 48 -0.39 1.22 -21.81
CA ALA A 48 -0.64 -0.23 -21.82
C ALA A 48 -1.15 -0.76 -20.47
N HIS A 49 -0.76 -0.11 -19.35
CA HIS A 49 -1.01 -0.64 -18.00
C HIS A 49 -2.08 0.14 -17.24
N ARG A 50 -2.59 1.24 -17.82
CA ARG A 50 -3.59 2.09 -17.18
C ARG A 50 -4.70 2.46 -18.15
N GLU A 51 -5.90 2.27 -17.70
CA GLU A 51 -7.09 2.64 -18.47
C GLU A 51 -7.43 4.12 -18.29
N GLN A 52 -8.00 4.71 -19.33
CA GLN A 52 -8.62 6.05 -19.31
C GLN A 52 -7.69 7.24 -19.07
N LEU A 53 -6.38 7.13 -19.39
CA LEU A 53 -5.43 8.23 -19.28
C LEU A 53 -5.73 9.35 -20.25
N THR A 54 -5.58 10.60 -19.78
CA THR A 54 -5.61 11.81 -20.60
C THR A 54 -4.18 12.36 -20.81
N SER A 55 -4.01 13.26 -21.78
CA SER A 55 -2.73 13.97 -21.94
C SER A 55 -2.35 14.78 -20.69
N ALA A 56 -3.32 15.32 -19.96
CA ALA A 56 -3.07 16.05 -18.72
C ALA A 56 -2.51 15.14 -17.62
N ASP A 57 -3.03 13.90 -17.52
CA ASP A 57 -2.53 12.92 -16.56
C ASP A 57 -1.09 12.52 -16.87
N LEU A 58 -0.77 12.24 -18.12
CA LEU A 58 0.60 11.93 -18.55
C LEU A 58 1.58 13.09 -18.31
N CYS A 59 1.17 14.36 -18.57
CA CYS A 59 1.99 15.51 -18.25
C CYS A 59 2.32 15.59 -16.77
N ARG A 60 1.31 15.44 -15.92
CA ARG A 60 1.47 15.54 -14.47
C ARG A 60 2.36 14.43 -13.92
N GLU A 61 2.13 13.19 -14.34
CA GLU A 61 2.79 12.02 -13.79
C GLU A 61 4.23 11.83 -14.28
N LEU A 62 4.46 12.13 -15.55
CA LEU A 62 5.79 12.01 -16.14
C LEU A 62 6.59 13.32 -16.10
N GLY A 63 6.03 14.38 -15.54
CA GLY A 63 6.69 15.69 -15.49
C GLY A 63 6.96 16.29 -16.89
N LEU A 64 6.15 15.96 -17.90
CA LEU A 64 6.41 16.34 -19.30
C LEU A 64 5.79 17.69 -19.64
N ASN A 65 6.48 18.43 -20.52
CA ASN A 65 5.90 19.63 -21.11
C ASN A 65 4.76 19.28 -22.07
N ALA A 66 3.63 19.99 -21.96
CA ALA A 66 2.43 19.72 -22.75
C ALA A 66 2.64 19.79 -24.26
N GLY A 67 3.46 20.75 -24.73
CA GLY A 67 3.81 20.90 -26.16
C GLY A 67 4.65 19.74 -26.68
N TYR A 68 5.57 19.22 -25.85
CA TYR A 68 6.35 18.03 -26.20
C TYR A 68 5.46 16.80 -26.28
N LEU A 69 4.66 16.55 -25.21
CA LEU A 69 3.75 15.41 -25.19
C LEU A 69 2.76 15.43 -26.36
N SER A 70 2.21 16.60 -26.70
CA SER A 70 1.29 16.74 -27.85
C SER A 70 1.93 16.30 -29.18
N ARG A 71 3.20 16.62 -29.40
CA ARG A 71 3.94 16.19 -30.60
C ARG A 71 4.16 14.67 -30.62
N VAL A 72 4.53 14.09 -29.49
CA VAL A 72 4.72 12.63 -29.37
C VAL A 72 3.41 11.90 -29.61
N ILE A 73 2.31 12.33 -28.99
CA ILE A 73 0.97 11.76 -29.18
C ILE A 73 0.54 11.85 -30.65
N ALA A 74 0.73 12.99 -31.30
CA ALA A 74 0.40 13.13 -32.72
C ALA A 74 1.25 12.20 -33.62
N GLY A 75 2.53 11.98 -33.28
CA GLY A 75 3.37 10.99 -33.91
C GLY A 75 2.86 9.56 -33.77
N PHE A 76 2.45 9.20 -32.57
CA PHE A 76 1.90 7.86 -32.28
C PHE A 76 0.54 7.62 -32.95
N GLU A 77 -0.32 8.64 -33.03
CA GLU A 77 -1.58 8.54 -33.79
C GLU A 77 -1.32 8.32 -35.28
N LYS A 78 -0.39 9.10 -35.87
CA LYS A 78 0.01 8.96 -37.28
C LYS A 78 0.58 7.56 -37.58
N GLN A 79 1.27 6.96 -36.64
CA GLN A 79 1.80 5.60 -36.72
C GLN A 79 0.77 4.51 -36.37
N GLY A 80 -0.47 4.89 -35.97
CA GLY A 80 -1.51 3.94 -35.57
C GLY A 80 -1.23 3.20 -34.26
N LEU A 81 -0.33 3.71 -33.42
CA LEU A 81 0.04 3.07 -32.13
C LEU A 81 -0.97 3.37 -31.03
N ILE A 82 -1.60 4.54 -31.09
CA ILE A 82 -2.62 4.96 -30.13
C ILE A 82 -3.89 5.45 -30.84
N ALA A 83 -5.01 5.42 -30.12
CA ALA A 83 -6.28 5.98 -30.52
C ALA A 83 -6.77 6.97 -29.46
N LYS A 84 -7.45 8.03 -29.92
CA LYS A 84 -8.15 8.99 -29.06
C LYS A 84 -9.63 8.70 -29.05
N THR A 85 -10.22 8.60 -27.86
CA THR A 85 -11.67 8.50 -27.67
C THR A 85 -12.17 9.67 -26.84
N ARG A 86 -13.40 10.14 -27.09
CA ARG A 86 -13.97 11.22 -26.28
C ARG A 86 -14.26 10.71 -24.87
N SER A 87 -13.92 11.50 -23.85
CA SER A 87 -14.33 11.21 -22.48
C SER A 87 -15.84 11.32 -22.34
N PRO A 88 -16.52 10.34 -21.74
CA PRO A 88 -17.96 10.44 -21.49
C PRO A 88 -18.31 11.45 -20.39
N THR A 89 -17.35 11.85 -19.56
CA THR A 89 -17.54 12.74 -18.41
C THR A 89 -17.04 14.18 -18.64
N ASP A 90 -16.12 14.38 -19.59
CA ASP A 90 -15.59 15.70 -19.96
C ASP A 90 -15.35 15.77 -21.47
N ALA A 91 -16.22 16.54 -22.16
CA ALA A 91 -16.14 16.74 -23.61
C ALA A 91 -14.85 17.42 -24.10
N ARG A 92 -14.07 18.03 -23.19
CA ARG A 92 -12.80 18.70 -23.50
C ARG A 92 -11.59 17.77 -23.34
N ALA A 93 -11.75 16.62 -22.68
CA ALA A 93 -10.69 15.66 -22.46
C ALA A 93 -10.80 14.48 -23.44
N ALA A 94 -9.72 14.21 -24.18
CA ALA A 94 -9.59 13.01 -24.99
C ALA A 94 -8.86 11.93 -24.15
N ARG A 95 -9.45 10.74 -24.09
CA ARG A 95 -8.80 9.55 -23.51
C ARG A 95 -7.88 8.94 -24.57
N LEU A 96 -6.70 8.56 -24.12
CA LEU A 96 -5.68 7.91 -24.93
C LEU A 96 -5.72 6.41 -24.65
N GLN A 97 -5.67 5.60 -25.69
CA GLN A 97 -5.64 4.14 -25.58
C GLN A 97 -4.61 3.58 -26.55
N LEU A 98 -3.89 2.55 -26.12
CA LEU A 98 -2.99 1.81 -26.97
C LEU A 98 -3.80 0.94 -27.95
N THR A 99 -3.47 0.96 -29.23
CA THR A 99 -4.09 0.09 -30.22
C THR A 99 -3.46 -1.31 -30.18
N GLY A 100 -4.06 -2.28 -30.87
CA GLY A 100 -3.44 -3.58 -31.06
C GLY A 100 -2.06 -3.52 -31.75
N GLN A 101 -1.85 -2.54 -32.63
CA GLN A 101 -0.54 -2.27 -33.23
C GLN A 101 0.44 -1.70 -32.20
N GLY A 102 0.00 -0.75 -31.37
CA GLY A 102 0.80 -0.20 -30.27
C GLY A 102 1.22 -1.29 -29.28
N GLN A 103 0.33 -2.22 -28.92
CA GLN A 103 0.67 -3.35 -28.06
C GLN A 103 1.75 -4.25 -28.66
N ARG A 104 1.61 -4.59 -29.96
CA ARG A 104 2.62 -5.40 -30.66
C ARG A 104 3.95 -4.70 -30.80
N THR A 105 3.95 -3.38 -30.90
CA THR A 105 5.17 -2.56 -30.95
C THR A 105 5.84 -2.46 -29.58
N LEU A 106 5.08 -2.33 -28.51
CA LEU A 106 5.61 -2.20 -27.15
C LEU A 106 6.13 -3.53 -26.58
N ALA A 107 5.49 -4.65 -26.88
CA ALA A 107 5.84 -5.95 -26.28
C ALA A 107 7.33 -6.30 -26.40
N PRO A 108 7.98 -6.25 -27.58
CA PRO A 108 9.41 -6.57 -27.72
C PRO A 108 10.31 -5.60 -26.94
N LEU A 109 9.91 -4.34 -26.75
CA LEU A 109 10.67 -3.35 -25.99
C LEU A 109 10.63 -3.67 -24.49
N VAL A 110 9.47 -4.07 -23.98
CA VAL A 110 9.32 -4.52 -22.59
C VAL A 110 10.16 -5.78 -22.34
N ASP A 111 10.15 -6.73 -23.26
CA ASP A 111 10.93 -7.96 -23.13
C ASP A 111 12.43 -7.69 -23.24
N ALA A 112 12.87 -6.77 -24.09
CA ALA A 112 14.27 -6.37 -24.17
C ALA A 112 14.73 -5.70 -22.87
N SER A 113 13.92 -4.79 -22.31
CA SER A 113 14.20 -4.15 -21.02
C SER A 113 14.29 -5.18 -19.87
N ARG A 114 13.38 -6.15 -19.84
CA ARG A 114 13.44 -7.24 -18.85
C ARG A 114 14.72 -8.05 -18.95
N ARG A 115 15.15 -8.39 -20.17
CA ARG A 115 16.41 -9.12 -20.40
C ARG A 115 17.63 -8.33 -19.95
N GLU A 116 17.66 -7.03 -20.21
CA GLU A 116 18.76 -6.15 -19.78
C GLU A 116 18.86 -6.08 -18.25
N VAL A 117 17.72 -5.89 -17.56
CA VAL A 117 17.68 -5.89 -16.11
C VAL A 117 18.06 -7.25 -15.53
N ALA A 118 17.57 -8.35 -16.12
CA ALA A 118 17.95 -9.70 -15.71
C ALA A 118 19.45 -9.93 -15.86
N ALA A 119 20.05 -9.57 -17.00
CA ALA A 119 21.49 -9.69 -17.23
C ALA A 119 22.32 -8.84 -16.26
N MET A 120 21.81 -7.69 -15.83
CA MET A 120 22.43 -6.87 -14.77
C MET A 120 22.42 -7.60 -13.43
N LEU A 121 21.28 -8.18 -13.05
CA LEU A 121 21.14 -8.91 -11.79
C LEU A 121 21.95 -10.20 -11.76
N GLU A 122 22.03 -10.94 -12.85
CA GLU A 122 22.79 -12.19 -12.97
C GLU A 122 24.29 -12.03 -12.71
N ARG A 123 24.83 -10.83 -12.84
CA ARG A 123 26.23 -10.50 -12.47
C ARG A 123 26.47 -10.45 -10.96
N LEU A 124 25.41 -10.44 -10.17
CA LEU A 124 25.46 -10.33 -8.72
C LEU A 124 25.11 -11.68 -8.07
N PRO A 125 25.74 -12.05 -6.96
CA PRO A 125 25.30 -13.20 -6.18
C PRO A 125 23.89 -12.95 -5.62
N PRO A 126 23.10 -14.02 -5.33
CA PRO A 126 21.68 -13.89 -4.93
C PRO A 126 21.45 -12.98 -3.74
N THR A 127 22.36 -12.96 -2.76
CA THR A 127 22.29 -12.06 -1.59
C THR A 127 22.42 -10.59 -2.00
N ALA A 128 23.35 -10.26 -2.88
CA ALA A 128 23.54 -8.88 -3.36
C ALA A 128 22.39 -8.43 -4.29
N GLN A 129 21.73 -9.36 -5.01
CA GLN A 129 20.49 -9.05 -5.75
C GLN A 129 19.38 -8.59 -4.79
N GLN A 130 19.18 -9.30 -3.67
CA GLN A 130 18.19 -8.94 -2.66
C GLN A 130 18.51 -7.61 -2.00
N GLU A 131 19.78 -7.37 -1.65
CA GLU A 131 20.24 -6.09 -1.09
C GLU A 131 20.02 -4.92 -2.06
N LEU A 132 20.32 -5.12 -3.35
CA LEU A 132 20.10 -4.09 -4.37
C LEU A 132 18.62 -3.75 -4.53
N VAL A 133 17.74 -4.77 -4.61
CA VAL A 133 16.30 -4.56 -4.72
C VAL A 133 15.77 -3.83 -3.50
N ALA A 134 16.13 -4.26 -2.28
CA ALA A 134 15.73 -3.60 -1.04
C ALA A 134 16.20 -2.14 -0.97
N ALA A 135 17.42 -1.83 -1.43
CA ALA A 135 17.92 -0.45 -1.49
C ALA A 135 17.15 0.41 -2.48
N MET A 136 16.77 -0.14 -3.66
CA MET A 136 15.95 0.57 -4.64
C MET A 136 14.54 0.86 -4.12
N GLU A 137 13.91 -0.09 -3.46
CA GLU A 137 12.61 0.09 -2.81
C GLU A 137 12.66 1.16 -1.72
N GLN A 138 13.74 1.17 -0.92
CA GLN A 138 13.96 2.18 0.10
C GLN A 138 14.13 3.59 -0.52
N ILE A 139 14.91 3.73 -1.60
CA ILE A 139 15.07 5.01 -2.31
C ILE A 139 13.72 5.46 -2.87
N GLN A 140 12.97 4.55 -3.50
CA GLN A 140 11.64 4.86 -4.03
C GLN A 140 10.66 5.31 -2.94
N GLY A 141 10.69 4.67 -1.77
CA GLY A 141 9.86 5.06 -0.62
C GLY A 141 10.22 6.43 -0.02
N LEU A 142 11.51 6.83 -0.10
CA LEU A 142 11.97 8.12 0.41
C LEU A 142 11.73 9.29 -0.56
N LEU A 143 11.75 9.04 -1.87
CA LEU A 143 11.65 10.06 -2.92
C LEU A 143 10.28 10.10 -3.60
N GLY A 144 9.51 9.01 -3.52
CA GLY A 144 8.16 8.91 -4.09
C GLY A 144 7.15 9.75 -3.33
N GLU A 145 6.03 10.07 -3.97
CA GLU A 145 4.86 10.52 -3.23
C GLU A 145 4.47 9.42 -2.23
N PRO A 146 3.97 9.78 -1.04
CA PRO A 146 3.54 8.80 -0.06
C PRO A 146 2.33 8.02 -0.60
N SER A 147 2.58 7.12 -1.50
CA SER A 147 1.70 5.99 -1.76
C SER A 147 1.76 5.11 -0.51
N PRO A 148 0.66 4.60 0.01
CA PRO A 148 0.72 3.67 1.13
C PRO A 148 1.47 2.42 0.67
N SER A 149 2.78 2.46 0.78
CA SER A 149 3.70 1.38 0.41
C SER A 149 3.68 0.27 1.45
N TYR A 150 2.49 -0.22 1.77
CA TYR A 150 2.27 -1.39 2.59
C TYR A 150 1.30 -2.33 1.88
N LEU A 151 1.50 -3.61 2.06
CA LEU A 151 0.58 -4.64 1.57
C LEU A 151 -0.26 -5.19 2.73
N LEU A 152 -1.45 -5.66 2.40
CA LEU A 152 -2.26 -6.46 3.31
C LEU A 152 -2.14 -7.92 2.88
N ARG A 153 -1.70 -8.78 3.80
CA ARG A 153 -1.54 -10.22 3.55
C ARG A 153 -2.24 -11.08 4.60
N ASN A 154 -2.36 -12.35 4.30
CA ASN A 154 -2.77 -13.35 5.29
C ASN A 154 -1.68 -13.52 6.36
N PRO A 155 -2.05 -13.95 7.58
CA PRO A 155 -1.09 -14.22 8.64
C PRO A 155 -0.14 -15.37 8.27
N GLN A 156 1.09 -15.28 8.78
CA GLN A 156 2.15 -16.26 8.66
C GLN A 156 2.61 -16.72 10.06
N PRO A 157 3.30 -17.86 10.17
CA PRO A 157 3.92 -18.28 11.42
C PRO A 157 4.82 -17.17 12.00
N GLY A 158 4.61 -16.85 13.29
CA GLY A 158 5.30 -15.76 13.98
C GLY A 158 4.48 -14.49 14.14
N ASP A 159 3.51 -14.19 13.25
CA ASP A 159 2.72 -12.97 13.32
C ASP A 159 1.88 -12.89 14.61
N MET A 160 1.33 -14.01 15.08
CA MET A 160 0.53 -14.00 16.32
C MET A 160 1.37 -13.62 17.53
N GLY A 161 2.58 -14.17 17.64
CA GLY A 161 3.53 -13.80 18.70
C GLY A 161 3.95 -12.34 18.60
N TRP A 162 4.17 -11.83 17.39
CA TRP A 162 4.46 -10.42 17.15
C TRP A 162 3.31 -9.50 17.61
N ILE A 163 2.06 -9.86 17.28
CA ILE A 163 0.87 -9.08 17.67
C ILE A 163 0.73 -9.02 19.19
N ILE A 164 0.90 -10.15 19.89
CA ILE A 164 0.86 -10.20 21.37
C ILE A 164 1.90 -9.23 21.93
N HIS A 165 3.16 -9.41 21.53
CA HIS A 165 4.28 -8.61 22.03
C HIS A 165 4.07 -7.11 21.78
N ARG A 166 3.73 -6.74 20.54
CA ARG A 166 3.62 -5.31 20.16
C ARG A 166 2.45 -4.62 20.84
N GLN A 167 1.31 -5.29 20.95
CA GLN A 167 0.15 -4.72 21.66
C GLN A 167 0.44 -4.58 23.16
N ALA A 168 1.01 -5.61 23.78
CA ALA A 168 1.38 -5.54 25.21
C ALA A 168 2.32 -4.39 25.50
N VAL A 169 3.42 -4.26 24.74
CA VAL A 169 4.41 -3.19 24.92
C VAL A 169 3.79 -1.80 24.67
N LEU A 170 3.05 -1.64 23.57
CA LEU A 170 2.46 -0.35 23.23
C LEU A 170 1.47 0.13 24.28
N TYR A 171 0.51 -0.73 24.66
CA TYR A 171 -0.53 -0.33 25.62
C TYR A 171 0.02 -0.17 27.05
N ALA A 172 1.09 -0.89 27.42
CA ALA A 172 1.82 -0.61 28.65
C ALA A 172 2.46 0.78 28.62
N GLN A 173 3.08 1.16 27.51
CA GLN A 173 3.76 2.46 27.35
C GLN A 173 2.76 3.64 27.25
N GLU A 174 1.73 3.51 26.44
CA GLU A 174 0.78 4.61 26.17
C GLU A 174 -0.31 4.74 27.25
N ASN A 175 -0.76 3.62 27.84
CA ASN A 175 -1.90 3.61 28.76
C ASN A 175 -1.56 3.09 30.17
N GLY A 176 -0.35 2.56 30.37
CA GLY A 176 0.07 1.97 31.66
C GLY A 176 -0.67 0.68 32.01
N TRP A 177 -1.11 -0.09 30.97
CA TRP A 177 -1.80 -1.36 31.19
C TRP A 177 -0.81 -2.46 31.61
N ASN A 178 -1.26 -3.36 32.44
CA ASN A 178 -0.46 -4.47 32.98
C ASN A 178 -0.56 -5.75 32.10
N ASN A 179 0.07 -6.83 32.56
CA ASN A 179 0.14 -8.11 31.86
C ASN A 179 -1.22 -8.80 31.65
N GLU A 180 -2.28 -8.37 32.33
CA GLU A 180 -3.64 -8.88 32.08
C GLU A 180 -4.08 -8.60 30.64
N TYR A 181 -3.66 -7.47 30.07
CA TYR A 181 -3.93 -7.17 28.66
C TYR A 181 -3.17 -8.10 27.71
N GLU A 182 -1.92 -8.41 28.01
CA GLU A 182 -1.14 -9.37 27.22
C GLU A 182 -1.80 -10.77 27.23
N ALA A 183 -2.24 -11.22 28.41
CA ALA A 183 -2.96 -12.48 28.55
C ALA A 183 -4.27 -12.50 27.74
N LEU A 184 -5.05 -11.40 27.78
CA LEU A 184 -6.28 -11.27 26.98
C LEU A 184 -5.98 -11.38 25.47
N VAL A 185 -4.94 -10.71 24.96
CA VAL A 185 -4.56 -10.79 23.55
C VAL A 185 -4.13 -12.20 23.18
N ALA A 186 -3.34 -12.84 24.04
CA ALA A 186 -2.89 -14.23 23.83
C ALA A 186 -4.07 -15.19 23.74
N ASP A 187 -5.06 -15.08 24.64
CA ASP A 187 -6.27 -15.92 24.64
C ASP A 187 -7.09 -15.74 23.38
N ILE A 188 -7.30 -14.49 22.94
CA ILE A 188 -8.02 -14.17 21.71
C ILE A 188 -7.34 -14.82 20.51
N LEU A 189 -6.01 -14.70 20.40
CA LEU A 189 -5.25 -15.23 19.26
C LEU A 189 -5.15 -16.75 19.31
N ALA A 190 -4.97 -17.35 20.50
CA ALA A 190 -4.97 -18.79 20.65
C ALA A 190 -6.33 -19.40 20.24
N LYS A 191 -7.43 -18.75 20.63
CA LYS A 191 -8.78 -19.16 20.21
C LYS A 191 -8.95 -19.04 18.71
N PHE A 192 -8.58 -17.89 18.12
CA PHE A 192 -8.66 -17.65 16.66
C PHE A 192 -7.92 -18.74 15.88
N VAL A 193 -6.68 -19.09 16.26
CA VAL A 193 -5.89 -20.09 15.53
C VAL A 193 -6.49 -21.50 15.64
N ARG A 194 -7.07 -21.85 16.82
CA ARG A 194 -7.64 -23.20 17.03
C ARG A 194 -9.00 -23.38 16.36
N GLU A 195 -9.82 -22.34 16.32
CA GLU A 195 -11.22 -22.40 15.89
C GLU A 195 -11.45 -21.72 14.54
N PHE A 196 -10.40 -21.33 13.82
CA PHE A 196 -10.46 -20.53 12.59
C PHE A 196 -11.36 -21.17 11.53
N ASP A 197 -12.42 -20.47 11.16
CA ASP A 197 -13.29 -20.79 10.03
C ASP A 197 -13.00 -19.85 8.84
N PRO A 198 -12.27 -20.29 7.81
CA PRO A 198 -11.90 -19.44 6.67
C PRO A 198 -13.09 -18.96 5.84
N ALA A 199 -14.27 -19.58 5.99
CA ALA A 199 -15.49 -19.15 5.32
C ALA A 199 -16.15 -17.94 6.01
N ARG A 200 -15.89 -17.75 7.31
CA ARG A 200 -16.55 -16.75 8.15
C ARG A 200 -15.61 -15.81 8.88
N GLU A 201 -14.34 -16.14 8.95
CA GLU A 201 -13.34 -15.41 9.71
C GLU A 201 -12.15 -15.01 8.85
N ARG A 202 -11.45 -13.94 9.24
CA ARG A 202 -10.27 -13.45 8.51
C ARG A 202 -9.34 -12.66 9.45
N CYS A 203 -8.06 -12.75 9.16
CA CYS A 203 -7.05 -11.85 9.70
C CYS A 203 -6.32 -11.16 8.54
N TRP A 204 -6.06 -9.87 8.66
CA TRP A 204 -5.16 -9.13 7.78
C TRP A 204 -3.97 -8.62 8.57
N ILE A 205 -2.81 -8.84 7.98
CA ILE A 205 -1.54 -8.28 8.43
C ILE A 205 -1.15 -7.16 7.46
N ALA A 206 -0.94 -5.96 7.98
CA ALA A 206 -0.33 -4.88 7.23
C ALA A 206 1.20 -5.01 7.36
N GLU A 207 1.88 -5.12 6.22
CA GLU A 207 3.33 -5.26 6.15
C GLU A 207 3.94 -4.17 5.28
N LYS A 208 5.04 -3.59 5.74
CA LYS A 208 5.85 -2.62 4.99
C LYS A 208 7.32 -2.97 5.15
N ASP A 209 8.04 -3.04 4.02
CA ASP A 209 9.47 -3.33 3.99
C ASP A 209 9.84 -4.60 4.79
N GLY A 210 9.01 -5.67 4.65
CA GLY A 210 9.18 -6.94 5.37
C GLY A 210 8.89 -6.87 6.88
N LYS A 211 8.35 -5.76 7.38
CA LYS A 211 7.99 -5.58 8.79
C LYS A 211 6.48 -5.49 8.96
N VAL A 212 5.96 -6.24 9.91
CA VAL A 212 4.57 -6.10 10.32
C VAL A 212 4.35 -4.74 10.99
N ILE A 213 3.39 -3.98 10.50
CA ILE A 213 3.08 -2.62 10.99
C ILE A 213 1.62 -2.46 11.41
N GLY A 214 0.80 -3.49 11.27
CA GLY A 214 -0.59 -3.46 11.71
C GLY A 214 -1.28 -4.80 11.53
N SER A 215 -2.41 -4.96 12.20
CA SER A 215 -3.26 -6.15 12.12
C SER A 215 -4.71 -5.83 12.44
N VAL A 216 -5.62 -6.68 11.98
CA VAL A 216 -7.02 -6.69 12.38
C VAL A 216 -7.60 -8.09 12.19
N PHE A 217 -8.60 -8.42 12.98
CA PHE A 217 -9.30 -9.71 12.92
C PHE A 217 -10.79 -9.51 12.77
N ILE A 218 -11.41 -10.36 11.98
CA ILE A 218 -12.86 -10.63 11.98
C ILE A 218 -13.06 -12.04 12.49
N VAL A 219 -13.88 -12.16 13.52
CA VAL A 219 -14.32 -13.44 14.07
C VAL A 219 -15.84 -13.51 14.04
N ARG A 220 -16.36 -14.72 13.98
CA ARG A 220 -17.80 -14.98 14.08
C ARG A 220 -18.26 -14.75 15.52
N GLN A 221 -19.24 -13.88 15.72
CA GLN A 221 -19.94 -13.77 17.00
C GLN A 221 -21.19 -14.68 17.00
N ASP A 222 -21.97 -14.61 15.92
CA ASP A 222 -23.11 -15.49 15.65
C ASP A 222 -23.29 -15.63 14.11
N ASP A 223 -24.42 -16.19 13.66
CA ASP A 223 -24.66 -16.45 12.23
C ASP A 223 -24.82 -15.18 11.39
N THR A 224 -25.21 -14.08 11.99
CA THR A 224 -25.50 -12.80 11.34
C THR A 224 -24.54 -11.69 11.71
N THR A 225 -23.78 -11.85 12.80
CA THR A 225 -22.96 -10.81 13.41
C THR A 225 -21.48 -11.18 13.36
N ALA A 226 -20.70 -10.33 12.72
CA ALA A 226 -19.23 -10.36 12.78
C ALA A 226 -18.71 -9.53 13.97
N LYS A 227 -17.58 -9.95 14.56
CA LYS A 227 -16.89 -9.18 15.59
C LYS A 227 -15.48 -8.78 15.12
N LEU A 228 -15.25 -7.47 15.06
CA LEU A 228 -13.92 -6.92 14.80
C LEU A 228 -13.09 -6.94 16.09
N ARG A 229 -11.86 -7.45 16.00
CA ARG A 229 -10.95 -7.57 17.15
C ARG A 229 -9.53 -7.15 16.78
N LEU A 230 -8.78 -6.74 17.80
CA LEU A 230 -7.32 -6.52 17.77
C LEU A 230 -6.89 -5.64 16.58
N LEU A 231 -7.64 -4.54 16.30
CA LEU A 231 -7.14 -3.51 15.40
C LEU A 231 -5.89 -2.87 16.02
N TYR A 232 -4.78 -3.02 15.33
CA TYR A 232 -3.49 -2.48 15.75
C TYR A 232 -2.79 -1.79 14.58
N VAL A 233 -2.21 -0.63 14.83
CA VAL A 233 -1.29 0.05 13.91
C VAL A 233 -0.07 0.50 14.70
N ASP A 234 1.11 0.09 14.23
CA ASP A 234 2.38 0.48 14.86
C ASP A 234 2.53 2.01 14.85
N PRO A 235 3.03 2.62 15.93
CA PRO A 235 3.23 4.08 16.00
C PRO A 235 4.02 4.66 14.82
N CYS A 236 5.04 3.94 14.33
CA CYS A 236 5.84 4.39 13.17
C CYS A 236 5.05 4.44 11.85
N ALA A 237 3.89 3.79 11.79
CA ALA A 237 3.03 3.69 10.61
C ALA A 237 1.70 4.45 10.77
N ARG A 238 1.52 5.20 11.86
CA ARG A 238 0.35 6.08 12.05
C ARG A 238 0.35 7.19 10.99
N GLY A 239 -0.83 7.67 10.61
CA GLY A 239 -0.98 8.68 9.54
C GLY A 239 -0.99 8.13 8.12
N LEU A 240 -0.61 6.88 7.88
CA LEU A 240 -0.64 6.23 6.55
C LEU A 240 -2.02 5.67 6.14
N GLY A 241 -3.07 5.92 6.91
CA GLY A 241 -4.43 5.43 6.61
C GLY A 241 -4.63 3.93 6.84
N ILE A 242 -3.65 3.20 7.41
CA ILE A 242 -3.68 1.75 7.58
C ILE A 242 -4.88 1.30 8.40
N GLY A 243 -5.16 1.96 9.53
CA GLY A 243 -6.28 1.59 10.39
C GLY A 243 -7.63 1.68 9.68
N SER A 244 -7.88 2.74 8.93
CA SER A 244 -9.11 2.89 8.13
C SER A 244 -9.21 1.80 7.07
N ARG A 245 -8.13 1.53 6.34
CA ARG A 245 -8.12 0.48 5.31
C ARG A 245 -8.35 -0.92 5.90
N LEU A 246 -7.78 -1.23 7.05
CA LEU A 246 -8.01 -2.49 7.73
C LEU A 246 -9.49 -2.66 8.13
N VAL A 247 -10.12 -1.60 8.65
CA VAL A 247 -11.56 -1.60 8.95
C VAL A 247 -12.40 -1.74 7.68
N ASP A 248 -12.05 -1.07 6.58
CA ASP A 248 -12.75 -1.20 5.29
C ASP A 248 -12.68 -2.63 4.74
N GLU A 249 -11.52 -3.30 4.86
CA GLU A 249 -11.38 -4.72 4.49
C GLU A 249 -12.29 -5.62 5.35
N CYS A 250 -12.38 -5.33 6.65
CA CYS A 250 -13.29 -6.04 7.55
C CYS A 250 -14.75 -5.89 7.11
N LEU A 251 -15.18 -4.67 6.79
CA LEU A 251 -16.53 -4.38 6.34
C LEU A 251 -16.85 -5.06 4.99
N ARG A 252 -15.91 -4.99 4.04
CA ARG A 252 -16.04 -5.62 2.73
C ARG A 252 -16.19 -7.14 2.85
N PHE A 253 -15.29 -7.78 3.58
CA PHE A 253 -15.31 -9.23 3.79
C PHE A 253 -16.60 -9.67 4.49
N SER A 254 -17.00 -8.98 5.55
CA SER A 254 -18.20 -9.34 6.31
C SER A 254 -19.47 -9.30 5.46
N ARG A 255 -19.61 -8.29 4.59
CA ARG A 255 -20.72 -8.25 3.60
C ARG A 255 -20.63 -9.40 2.61
N GLN A 256 -19.44 -9.69 2.11
CA GLN A 256 -19.22 -10.74 1.11
C GLN A 256 -19.61 -12.13 1.63
N VAL A 257 -19.37 -12.40 2.92
CA VAL A 257 -19.70 -13.70 3.53
C VAL A 257 -21.09 -13.73 4.18
N GLY A 258 -21.89 -12.66 4.05
CA GLY A 258 -23.29 -12.61 4.42
C GLY A 258 -23.58 -12.21 5.86
N TYR A 259 -22.65 -11.55 6.55
CA TYR A 259 -22.98 -10.88 7.80
C TYR A 259 -23.84 -9.65 7.54
N THR A 260 -24.78 -9.40 8.43
CA THR A 260 -25.68 -8.22 8.37
C THR A 260 -25.33 -7.17 9.42
N LYS A 261 -24.51 -7.53 10.41
CA LYS A 261 -24.08 -6.65 11.49
C LYS A 261 -22.62 -6.88 11.83
N MET A 262 -21.93 -5.81 12.21
CA MET A 262 -20.59 -5.87 12.78
C MET A 262 -20.58 -5.18 14.14
N VAL A 263 -19.93 -5.81 15.11
CA VAL A 263 -19.72 -5.25 16.46
C VAL A 263 -18.22 -5.23 16.79
N LEU A 264 -17.85 -4.37 17.71
CA LEU A 264 -16.51 -4.35 18.32
C LEU A 264 -16.62 -3.90 19.77
N TRP A 265 -15.59 -4.22 20.55
CA TRP A 265 -15.40 -3.70 21.89
C TRP A 265 -14.08 -2.93 21.97
N THR A 266 -14.10 -1.80 22.63
CA THR A 266 -12.94 -0.91 22.80
C THR A 266 -13.01 -0.20 24.16
N ASN A 267 -11.99 0.58 24.51
CA ASN A 267 -12.00 1.46 25.67
C ASN A 267 -12.10 2.93 25.24
N SER A 268 -12.81 3.73 26.00
CA SER A 268 -13.07 5.16 25.70
C SER A 268 -11.80 5.99 25.55
N ILE A 269 -10.70 5.58 26.23
CA ILE A 269 -9.40 6.26 26.15
C ILE A 269 -8.70 6.08 24.80
N LEU A 270 -9.10 5.07 23.99
CA LEU A 270 -8.50 4.78 22.68
C LEU A 270 -9.11 5.69 21.58
N THR A 271 -8.90 6.98 21.72
CA THR A 271 -9.55 8.01 20.89
C THR A 271 -9.23 7.93 19.41
N ASP A 272 -8.03 7.51 19.04
CA ASP A 272 -7.64 7.36 17.63
C ASP A 272 -8.37 6.19 16.95
N ALA A 273 -8.48 5.05 17.64
CA ALA A 273 -9.28 3.93 17.16
C ALA A 273 -10.76 4.32 17.06
N ARG A 274 -11.28 5.06 18.04
CA ARG A 274 -12.65 5.57 18.03
C ARG A 274 -12.94 6.44 16.81
N ARG A 275 -12.05 7.36 16.44
CA ARG A 275 -12.20 8.19 15.22
C ARG A 275 -12.28 7.34 13.94
N ILE A 276 -11.56 6.24 13.87
CA ILE A 276 -11.61 5.32 12.73
C ILE A 276 -12.99 4.65 12.68
N TYR A 277 -13.50 4.16 13.80
CA TYR A 277 -14.80 3.51 13.89
C TYR A 277 -15.96 4.46 13.59
N ASP A 278 -15.91 5.69 14.12
CA ASP A 278 -16.93 6.72 13.83
C ASP A 278 -16.98 7.06 12.33
N LYS A 279 -15.82 7.26 11.69
CA LYS A 279 -15.74 7.46 10.23
C LYS A 279 -16.26 6.26 9.44
N ALA A 280 -16.03 5.06 9.95
CA ALA A 280 -16.54 3.84 9.35
C ALA A 280 -18.04 3.60 9.65
N GLY A 281 -18.72 4.51 10.34
CA GLY A 281 -20.17 4.48 10.60
C GLY A 281 -20.59 3.58 11.75
N PHE A 282 -19.69 3.21 12.64
CA PHE A 282 -20.06 2.52 13.87
C PHE A 282 -20.72 3.49 14.86
N GLN A 283 -21.71 2.99 15.59
CA GLN A 283 -22.45 3.70 16.61
C GLN A 283 -22.19 3.08 17.98
N LEU A 284 -22.12 3.91 19.04
CA LEU A 284 -22.04 3.43 20.41
C LEU A 284 -23.38 2.78 20.78
N VAL A 285 -23.30 1.55 21.27
CA VAL A 285 -24.48 0.75 21.69
C VAL A 285 -24.53 0.60 23.21
N GLU A 286 -23.36 0.39 23.82
CA GLU A 286 -23.26 0.10 25.27
C GLU A 286 -21.97 0.69 25.80
N GLU A 287 -22.02 1.11 27.06
CA GLU A 287 -20.89 1.68 27.79
C GLU A 287 -20.93 1.18 29.23
N GLU A 288 -19.82 0.63 29.72
CA GLU A 288 -19.73 0.05 31.04
C GLU A 288 -18.39 0.40 31.71
N ALA A 289 -18.45 0.84 32.97
CA ALA A 289 -17.27 1.03 33.78
C ALA A 289 -16.76 -0.32 34.29
N HIS A 290 -15.45 -0.56 34.16
CA HIS A 290 -14.83 -1.79 34.62
C HIS A 290 -13.42 -1.54 35.16
N HIS A 291 -12.94 -2.45 36.02
CA HIS A 291 -11.54 -2.47 36.44
C HIS A 291 -10.83 -3.59 35.73
N SER A 292 -9.91 -3.27 34.82
CA SER A 292 -9.12 -4.24 34.06
C SER A 292 -7.75 -3.66 33.73
N PHE A 293 -6.77 -4.53 33.51
CA PHE A 293 -5.42 -4.14 33.12
C PHE A 293 -4.74 -3.21 34.14
N GLY A 294 -5.16 -3.33 35.43
CA GLY A 294 -4.69 -2.48 36.52
C GLY A 294 -5.20 -1.03 36.49
N LYS A 295 -6.29 -0.75 35.80
CA LYS A 295 -6.87 0.61 35.65
C LYS A 295 -8.39 0.57 35.72
N ASP A 296 -8.97 1.68 36.18
CA ASP A 296 -10.40 1.94 36.02
C ASP A 296 -10.63 2.49 34.62
N LEU A 297 -11.45 1.80 33.84
CA LEU A 297 -11.69 2.06 32.43
C LEU A 297 -13.19 2.11 32.13
N ILE A 298 -13.52 2.68 30.97
CA ILE A 298 -14.88 2.63 30.41
C ILE A 298 -14.82 1.85 29.09
N GLY A 299 -15.37 0.62 29.15
CA GLY A 299 -15.56 -0.23 27.99
C GLY A 299 -16.70 0.28 27.11
N GLN A 300 -16.55 0.18 25.82
CA GLN A 300 -17.55 0.63 24.84
C GLN A 300 -17.79 -0.48 23.82
N VAL A 301 -19.05 -0.83 23.62
CA VAL A 301 -19.49 -1.67 22.51
C VAL A 301 -19.97 -0.76 21.39
N LEU A 302 -19.37 -0.90 20.22
CA LEU A 302 -19.82 -0.22 19.03
C LEU A 302 -20.39 -1.22 18.04
N ALA A 303 -21.43 -0.82 17.31
CA ALA A 303 -22.08 -1.65 16.30
C ALA A 303 -22.35 -0.86 15.01
N ARG A 304 -22.43 -1.61 13.91
CA ARG A 304 -22.81 -1.11 12.60
C ARG A 304 -23.58 -2.17 11.83
N ASP A 305 -24.66 -1.78 11.15
CA ASP A 305 -25.33 -2.59 10.13
C ASP A 305 -24.49 -2.57 8.83
N LEU A 306 -24.47 -3.72 8.11
CA LEU A 306 -23.57 -3.97 6.99
C LEU A 306 -24.26 -3.83 5.62
#